data_f6f145c48e406c2310077613d8821eab
#
_entry.id   f6f145c48e406c2310077613d8821eab
#
_cell.length_a   1.000
_cell.length_b   1.000
_cell.length_c   1.000
_cell.angle_alpha   90.00
_cell.angle_beta   90.00
_cell.angle_gamma   90.00
#
_symmetry.space_group_name_H-M   'P 1'
#
loop_
_entity.id
_entity.type
_entity.pdbx_description
1 polymer ?
#
loop_
_entity_poly.entity_id
_entity_poly.type
_entity_poly.pdbx_seq_one_letter_code
_entity_poly.pdbx_strand_id
1 'polypeptide(L)'
;MHQGAQAAFAAVNARGGIQGRSIVLNTLDDQYDVQKGLANVKQLMADPNTFALFNCMGTANVEAMLPMVLESGIPFFAPFTGAQLSRVPQRNVFNIRASYAEEAENLVQHLHTLGIKRIAIAYQANSFGKEVFNATQRSMAKLGLPDGPSATVGNNASDAAAAAAKIAQAQ
;
A
#
# COMPACT_ATOMS: atom_id res chain seq x y z
N MET A 1 1.13 -12.46 1.89
CA MET A 1 1.06 -12.19 0.44
C MET A 1 1.92 -13.14 -0.38
N HIS A 2 3.21 -13.28 -0.10
CA HIS A 2 4.11 -14.16 -0.86
C HIS A 2 3.58 -15.60 -1.00
N GLN A 3 3.19 -16.26 0.09
CA GLN A 3 2.63 -17.61 0.07
C GLN A 3 1.35 -17.71 -0.79
N GLY A 4 0.48 -16.70 -0.74
CA GLY A 4 -0.73 -16.66 -1.56
C GLY A 4 -0.42 -16.57 -3.06
N ALA A 5 0.55 -15.72 -3.43
CA ALA A 5 1.01 -15.62 -4.82
C ALA A 5 1.64 -16.93 -5.30
N GLN A 6 2.50 -17.55 -4.48
CA GLN A 6 3.10 -18.85 -4.80
C GLN A 6 2.03 -19.93 -5.02
N ALA A 7 1.03 -20.02 -4.13
CA ALA A 7 -0.05 -21.00 -4.27
C ALA A 7 -0.87 -20.78 -5.55
N ALA A 8 -1.19 -19.52 -5.86
CA ALA A 8 -1.94 -19.17 -7.07
C ALA A 8 -1.13 -19.51 -8.34
N PHE A 9 0.15 -19.15 -8.39
CA PHE A 9 1.00 -19.44 -9.54
C PHE A 9 1.29 -20.95 -9.70
N ALA A 10 1.48 -21.67 -8.59
CA ALA A 10 1.60 -23.12 -8.62
C ALA A 10 0.33 -23.79 -9.20
N ALA A 11 -0.85 -23.32 -8.81
CA ALA A 11 -2.10 -23.85 -9.35
C ALA A 11 -2.26 -23.54 -10.85
N VAL A 12 -1.81 -22.39 -11.34
CA VAL A 12 -1.79 -22.06 -12.77
C VAL A 12 -0.81 -22.95 -13.51
N ASN A 13 0.40 -23.10 -12.98
CA ASN A 13 1.47 -23.90 -13.59
C ASN A 13 1.09 -25.38 -13.67
N ALA A 14 0.41 -25.93 -12.66
CA ALA A 14 -0.09 -27.30 -12.67
C ALA A 14 -1.11 -27.59 -13.78
N ARG A 15 -1.77 -26.55 -14.29
CA ARG A 15 -2.70 -26.62 -15.43
C ARG A 15 -2.05 -26.29 -16.78
N GLY A 16 -0.73 -26.26 -16.86
CA GLY A 16 0.04 -26.00 -18.08
C GLY A 16 0.49 -24.55 -18.24
N GLY A 17 0.36 -23.72 -17.20
CA GLY A 17 0.82 -22.32 -17.23
C GLY A 17 -0.06 -21.40 -18.08
N ILE A 18 0.54 -20.32 -18.55
CA ILE A 18 -0.10 -19.35 -19.46
C ILE A 18 0.42 -19.62 -20.88
N GLN A 19 -0.43 -20.09 -21.77
CA GLN A 19 -0.05 -20.47 -23.13
C GLN A 19 1.17 -21.41 -23.19
N GLY A 20 1.20 -22.42 -22.27
CA GLY A 20 2.31 -23.37 -22.16
C GLY A 20 3.54 -22.85 -21.42
N ARG A 21 3.53 -21.64 -20.90
CA ARG A 21 4.65 -21.03 -20.15
C ARG A 21 4.36 -20.98 -18.66
N SER A 22 5.30 -21.48 -17.85
CA SER A 22 5.19 -21.41 -16.39
C SER A 22 5.49 -20.00 -15.87
N ILE A 23 4.78 -19.63 -14.81
CA ILE A 23 5.07 -18.41 -14.04
C ILE A 23 6.13 -18.74 -13.00
N VAL A 24 7.23 -18.02 -13.01
CA VAL A 24 8.30 -18.09 -12.00
C VAL A 24 8.26 -16.83 -11.17
N LEU A 25 8.13 -16.97 -9.85
CA LEU A 25 8.10 -15.84 -8.90
C LEU A 25 9.46 -15.72 -8.21
N ASN A 26 10.22 -14.70 -8.59
CA ASN A 26 11.44 -14.29 -7.90
C ASN A 26 11.08 -13.26 -6.82
N THR A 27 11.48 -13.51 -5.58
CA THR A 27 11.14 -12.64 -4.45
C THR A 27 12.39 -12.22 -3.70
N LEU A 28 12.50 -10.92 -3.42
CA LEU A 28 13.54 -10.33 -2.59
C LEU A 28 12.88 -9.62 -1.41
N ASP A 29 13.40 -9.83 -0.20
CA ASP A 29 12.90 -9.18 1.01
C ASP A 29 13.55 -7.81 1.18
N ASP A 30 12.75 -6.76 1.22
CA ASP A 30 13.19 -5.38 1.45
C ASP A 30 13.10 -4.96 2.93
N GLN A 31 12.56 -5.81 3.80
CA GLN A 31 12.34 -5.54 5.22
C GLN A 31 11.58 -4.22 5.48
N TYR A 32 10.76 -3.81 4.52
CA TYR A 32 10.05 -2.52 4.52
C TYR A 32 10.99 -1.30 4.58
N ASP A 33 12.21 -1.45 4.07
CA ASP A 33 13.24 -0.41 3.94
C ASP A 33 13.31 0.11 2.51
N VAL A 34 13.24 1.43 2.34
CA VAL A 34 13.17 2.06 1.02
C VAL A 34 14.45 1.83 0.21
N GLN A 35 15.63 1.87 0.86
CA GLN A 35 16.90 1.69 0.15
C GLN A 35 17.09 0.26 -0.30
N LYS A 36 16.72 -0.71 0.54
CA LYS A 36 16.70 -2.12 0.17
C LYS A 36 15.69 -2.40 -0.94
N GLY A 37 14.48 -1.82 -0.85
CA GLY A 37 13.47 -1.91 -1.89
C GLY A 37 13.96 -1.41 -3.26
N LEU A 38 14.62 -0.26 -3.28
CA LEU A 38 15.24 0.28 -4.50
C LEU A 38 16.34 -0.63 -5.05
N ALA A 39 17.21 -1.16 -4.19
CA ALA A 39 18.27 -2.08 -4.61
C ALA A 39 17.69 -3.37 -5.19
N ASN A 40 16.68 -3.95 -4.54
CA ASN A 40 15.99 -5.15 -4.98
C ASN A 40 15.32 -4.96 -6.35
N VAL A 41 14.61 -3.85 -6.55
CA VAL A 41 13.96 -3.58 -7.84
C VAL A 41 14.97 -3.37 -8.95
N LYS A 42 16.08 -2.65 -8.70
CA LYS A 42 17.18 -2.53 -9.65
C LYS A 42 17.75 -3.90 -10.04
N GLN A 43 17.97 -4.79 -9.07
CA GLN A 43 18.46 -6.13 -9.31
C GLN A 43 17.47 -6.95 -10.15
N LEU A 44 16.17 -6.91 -9.80
CA LEU A 44 15.14 -7.62 -10.57
C LEU A 44 15.04 -7.10 -12.00
N MET A 45 15.08 -5.78 -12.20
CA MET A 45 15.00 -5.17 -13.54
C MET A 45 16.24 -5.42 -14.40
N ALA A 46 17.40 -5.68 -13.77
CA ALA A 46 18.63 -6.03 -14.49
C ALA A 46 18.62 -7.46 -15.05
N ASP A 47 17.74 -8.33 -14.57
CA ASP A 47 17.56 -9.67 -15.13
C ASP A 47 16.74 -9.59 -16.43
N PRO A 48 17.31 -9.96 -17.60
CA PRO A 48 16.61 -9.90 -18.88
C PRO A 48 15.39 -10.83 -18.95
N ASN A 49 15.24 -11.78 -18.03
CA ASN A 49 14.10 -12.67 -17.95
C ASN A 49 12.96 -12.09 -17.11
N THR A 50 13.13 -10.94 -16.48
CA THR A 50 12.06 -10.28 -15.71
C THR A 50 10.99 -9.76 -16.65
N PHE A 51 9.83 -10.42 -16.64
CA PHE A 51 8.68 -10.06 -17.46
C PHE A 51 7.90 -8.87 -16.89
N ALA A 52 7.73 -8.84 -15.57
CA ALA A 52 6.98 -7.79 -14.87
C ALA A 52 7.41 -7.69 -13.41
N LEU A 53 7.27 -6.52 -12.83
CA LEU A 53 7.28 -6.34 -11.37
C LEU A 53 5.88 -6.65 -10.81
N PHE A 54 5.84 -7.39 -9.73
CA PHE A 54 4.59 -7.84 -9.14
C PHE A 54 4.55 -7.57 -7.64
N ASN A 55 3.50 -6.90 -7.18
CA ASN A 55 3.11 -6.81 -5.77
C ASN A 55 4.20 -6.25 -4.84
N CYS A 56 5.04 -5.31 -5.33
CA CYS A 56 5.99 -4.60 -4.49
C CYS A 56 5.25 -3.86 -3.36
N MET A 57 5.70 -4.06 -2.12
CA MET A 57 4.95 -3.65 -0.94
C MET A 57 5.38 -2.30 -0.40
N GLY A 58 4.39 -1.50 0.00
CA GLY A 58 4.58 -0.29 0.79
C GLY A 58 4.58 0.99 -0.02
N THR A 59 3.88 2.00 0.49
CA THR A 59 3.74 3.30 -0.19
C THR A 59 5.08 3.98 -0.41
N ALA A 60 5.91 4.08 0.63
CA ALA A 60 7.22 4.73 0.51
C ALA A 60 8.16 4.00 -0.45
N ASN A 61 8.11 2.65 -0.46
CA ASN A 61 8.90 1.85 -1.39
C ASN A 61 8.41 2.03 -2.82
N VAL A 62 7.09 1.98 -3.06
CA VAL A 62 6.50 2.22 -4.39
C VAL A 62 6.78 3.63 -4.86
N GLU A 63 6.65 4.64 -4.00
CA GLU A 63 6.99 6.04 -4.30
C GLU A 63 8.43 6.19 -4.77
N ALA A 64 9.38 5.57 -4.07
CA ALA A 64 10.79 5.65 -4.40
C ALA A 64 11.15 4.93 -5.71
N MET A 65 10.54 3.78 -6.00
CA MET A 65 10.86 2.99 -7.20
C MET A 65 10.10 3.43 -8.44
N LEU A 66 8.95 4.10 -8.30
CA LEU A 66 8.04 4.41 -9.39
C LEU A 66 8.69 5.16 -10.56
N PRO A 67 9.50 6.22 -10.36
CA PRO A 67 10.14 6.93 -11.47
C PRO A 67 10.97 5.99 -12.37
N MET A 68 11.79 5.14 -11.78
CA MET A 68 12.64 4.18 -12.49
C MET A 68 11.79 3.13 -13.24
N VAL A 69 10.71 2.66 -12.62
CA VAL A 69 9.79 1.69 -13.23
C VAL A 69 9.07 2.31 -14.42
N LEU A 70 8.66 3.56 -14.32
CA LEU A 70 7.99 4.28 -15.43
C LEU A 70 8.95 4.49 -16.60
N GLU A 71 10.19 4.88 -16.33
CA GLU A 71 11.21 5.07 -17.35
C GLU A 71 11.56 3.77 -18.10
N SER A 72 11.63 2.65 -17.38
CA SER A 72 11.95 1.35 -17.97
C SER A 72 10.86 0.79 -18.87
N GLY A 73 9.61 1.20 -18.66
CA GLY A 73 8.44 0.64 -19.34
C GLY A 73 8.07 -0.79 -18.93
N ILE A 74 8.77 -1.39 -17.96
CA ILE A 74 8.43 -2.73 -17.45
C ILE A 74 7.01 -2.73 -16.86
N PRO A 75 6.16 -3.74 -17.13
CA PRO A 75 4.85 -3.83 -16.48
C PRO A 75 4.98 -3.91 -14.96
N PHE A 76 4.29 -3.03 -14.25
CA PHE A 76 4.22 -3.05 -12.80
C PHE A 76 2.80 -3.42 -12.37
N PHE A 77 2.63 -4.69 -12.03
CA PHE A 77 1.34 -5.26 -11.72
C PHE A 77 1.10 -5.31 -10.21
N ALA A 78 -0.06 -4.81 -9.80
CA ALA A 78 -0.54 -4.85 -8.43
C ALA A 78 0.43 -4.25 -7.39
N PRO A 79 0.98 -3.01 -7.55
CA PRO A 79 1.71 -2.39 -6.46
C PRO A 79 0.88 -2.45 -5.17
N PHE A 80 1.46 -2.97 -4.09
CA PHE A 80 0.71 -3.14 -2.85
C PHE A 80 0.68 -1.86 -2.03
N THR A 81 0.00 -0.89 -2.60
CA THR A 81 -0.33 0.40 -2.00
C THR A 81 -1.70 0.87 -2.48
N GLY A 82 -2.41 1.61 -1.64
CA GLY A 82 -3.63 2.33 -2.03
C GLY A 82 -3.37 3.81 -2.35
N ALA A 83 -2.09 4.21 -2.41
CA ALA A 83 -1.70 5.59 -2.60
C ALA A 83 -2.07 6.13 -3.98
N GLN A 84 -2.44 7.41 -4.03
CA GLN A 84 -2.84 8.09 -5.26
C GLN A 84 -1.70 8.15 -6.29
N LEU A 85 -0.44 8.19 -5.84
CA LEU A 85 0.73 8.28 -6.72
C LEU A 85 0.82 7.17 -7.77
N SER A 86 0.39 5.94 -7.44
CA SER A 86 0.37 4.81 -8.37
C SER A 86 -0.91 4.74 -9.22
N ARG A 87 -1.87 5.64 -8.99
CA ARG A 87 -3.19 5.63 -9.63
C ARG A 87 -3.39 6.73 -10.68
N VAL A 88 -2.44 7.66 -10.76
CA VAL A 88 -2.35 8.54 -11.92
C VAL A 88 -2.17 7.66 -13.15
N PRO A 89 -2.95 7.83 -14.23
CA PRO A 89 -2.87 6.97 -15.41
C PRO A 89 -1.44 6.84 -15.93
N GLN A 90 -0.91 5.63 -15.91
CA GLN A 90 0.43 5.27 -16.38
C GLN A 90 0.33 4.07 -17.32
N ARG A 91 1.15 4.04 -18.37
CA ARG A 91 1.05 3.01 -19.41
C ARG A 91 1.41 1.60 -18.91
N ASN A 92 2.23 1.50 -17.87
CA ASN A 92 2.79 0.24 -17.39
C ASN A 92 2.48 -0.08 -15.93
N VAL A 93 1.58 0.69 -15.25
CA VAL A 93 1.18 0.42 -13.85
C VAL A 93 -0.28 -0.05 -13.81
N PHE A 94 -0.51 -1.21 -13.20
CA PHE A 94 -1.82 -1.87 -13.14
C PHE A 94 -2.24 -2.10 -11.69
N ASN A 95 -3.13 -1.25 -11.18
CA ASN A 95 -3.65 -1.34 -9.82
C ASN A 95 -4.83 -2.31 -9.74
N ILE A 96 -4.92 -3.08 -8.65
CA ILE A 96 -5.96 -4.11 -8.43
C ILE A 96 -6.75 -3.92 -7.15
N ARG A 97 -6.44 -2.93 -6.33
CA ARG A 97 -7.14 -2.64 -5.07
C ARG A 97 -7.72 -1.23 -5.06
N ALA A 98 -8.65 -0.95 -4.14
CA ALA A 98 -9.16 0.39 -3.89
C ALA A 98 -8.04 1.36 -3.44
N SER A 99 -8.26 2.65 -3.64
CA SER A 99 -7.39 3.70 -3.08
C SER A 99 -7.61 3.86 -1.57
N TYR A 100 -6.61 4.40 -0.88
CA TYR A 100 -6.78 4.77 0.53
C TYR A 100 -7.89 5.80 0.74
N ALA A 101 -8.12 6.66 -0.24
CA ALA A 101 -9.21 7.62 -0.18
C ALA A 101 -10.58 6.94 -0.17
N GLU A 102 -10.78 5.96 -1.07
CA GLU A 102 -12.03 5.17 -1.12
C GLU A 102 -12.21 4.30 0.12
N GLU A 103 -11.12 3.66 0.61
CA GLU A 103 -11.15 2.86 1.84
C GLU A 103 -11.54 3.73 3.06
N ALA A 104 -10.90 4.89 3.21
CA ALA A 104 -11.20 5.81 4.29
C ALA A 104 -12.63 6.37 4.21
N GLU A 105 -13.08 6.75 3.01
CA GLU A 105 -14.44 7.27 2.80
C GLU A 105 -15.50 6.22 3.17
N ASN A 106 -15.34 4.99 2.68
CA ASN A 106 -16.26 3.90 3.01
C ASN A 106 -16.27 3.57 4.51
N LEU A 107 -15.10 3.53 5.15
CA LEU A 107 -15.01 3.27 6.59
C LEU A 107 -15.69 4.37 7.41
N VAL A 108 -15.39 5.64 7.14
CA VAL A 108 -15.99 6.78 7.86
C VAL A 108 -17.49 6.85 7.62
N GLN A 109 -17.94 6.63 6.39
CA GLN A 109 -19.36 6.55 6.05
C GLN A 109 -20.06 5.44 6.85
N HIS A 110 -19.45 4.25 6.91
CA HIS A 110 -20.01 3.14 7.68
C HIS A 110 -20.10 3.47 9.17
N LEU A 111 -19.06 4.00 9.78
CA LEU A 111 -19.07 4.44 11.17
C LEU A 111 -20.17 5.50 11.42
N HIS A 112 -20.34 6.44 10.51
CA HIS A 112 -21.38 7.48 10.58
C HIS A 112 -22.78 6.86 10.54
N THR A 113 -23.06 5.87 9.69
CA THR A 113 -24.36 5.16 9.64
C THR A 113 -24.68 4.42 10.93
N LEU A 114 -23.66 4.00 11.69
CA LEU A 114 -23.79 3.40 13.02
C LEU A 114 -23.98 4.45 14.14
N GLY A 115 -24.07 5.75 13.80
CA GLY A 115 -24.22 6.83 14.77
C GLY A 115 -22.92 7.24 15.47
N ILE A 116 -21.78 6.72 15.04
CA ILE A 116 -20.46 7.08 15.61
C ILE A 116 -20.05 8.45 15.06
N LYS A 117 -19.93 9.44 15.96
CA LYS A 117 -19.61 10.83 15.61
C LYS A 117 -18.19 11.24 16.01
N ARG A 118 -17.52 10.46 16.86
CA ARG A 118 -16.16 10.75 17.35
C ARG A 118 -15.22 9.65 16.89
N ILE A 119 -14.28 10.01 16.02
CA ILE A 119 -13.33 9.08 15.39
C ILE A 119 -11.92 9.54 15.76
N ALA A 120 -11.18 8.70 16.45
CA ALA A 120 -9.75 8.91 16.71
C ALA A 120 -8.91 8.24 15.63
N ILE A 121 -7.77 8.83 15.28
CA ILE A 121 -6.91 8.32 14.20
C ILE A 121 -5.49 8.10 14.72
N ALA A 122 -5.06 6.84 14.82
CA ALA A 122 -3.66 6.48 14.98
C ALA A 122 -3.08 6.12 13.60
N TYR A 123 -1.97 6.73 13.20
CA TYR A 123 -1.41 6.52 11.88
C TYR A 123 0.12 6.49 11.89
N GLN A 124 0.73 5.78 10.93
CA GLN A 124 2.18 5.73 10.80
C GLN A 124 2.76 7.08 10.37
N ALA A 125 3.93 7.44 10.92
CA ALA A 125 4.64 8.68 10.63
C ALA A 125 5.38 8.64 9.27
N ASN A 126 4.74 8.12 8.21
CA ASN A 126 5.29 8.00 6.86
C ASN A 126 4.26 8.40 5.80
N SER A 127 4.60 8.30 4.51
CA SER A 127 3.71 8.67 3.40
C SER A 127 2.40 7.87 3.39
N PHE A 128 2.44 6.58 3.71
CA PHE A 128 1.24 5.75 3.87
C PHE A 128 0.29 6.33 4.92
N GLY A 129 0.78 6.48 6.15
CA GLY A 129 -0.06 6.95 7.26
C GLY A 129 -0.60 8.35 7.04
N LYS A 130 0.21 9.26 6.51
CA LYS A 130 -0.22 10.64 6.19
C LYS A 130 -1.32 10.67 5.14
N GLU A 131 -1.23 9.84 4.09
CA GLU A 131 -2.24 9.81 3.04
C GLU A 131 -3.58 9.29 3.58
N VAL A 132 -3.56 8.18 4.36
CA VAL A 132 -4.77 7.63 5.01
C VAL A 132 -5.36 8.62 6.01
N PHE A 133 -4.53 9.25 6.84
CA PHE A 133 -4.95 10.28 7.79
C PHE A 133 -5.68 11.44 7.08
N ASN A 134 -5.07 12.00 6.04
CA ASN A 134 -5.66 13.10 5.29
C ASN A 134 -6.97 12.68 4.58
N ALA A 135 -7.03 11.45 4.06
CA ALA A 135 -8.24 10.92 3.44
C ALA A 135 -9.36 10.76 4.46
N THR A 136 -9.05 10.24 5.67
CA THR A 136 -10.01 10.09 6.77
C THR A 136 -10.56 11.45 7.22
N GLN A 137 -9.68 12.44 7.42
CA GLN A 137 -10.11 13.79 7.79
C GLN A 137 -11.03 14.42 6.74
N ARG A 138 -10.67 14.31 5.45
CA ARG A 138 -11.55 14.81 4.37
C ARG A 138 -12.91 14.13 4.37
N SER A 139 -12.95 12.82 4.64
CA SER A 139 -14.20 12.06 4.69
C SER A 139 -15.07 12.46 5.89
N MET A 140 -14.44 12.68 7.05
CA MET A 140 -15.12 13.23 8.24
C MET A 140 -15.71 14.61 7.97
N ALA A 141 -14.93 15.51 7.38
CA ALA A 141 -15.37 16.85 7.04
C ALA A 141 -16.57 16.86 6.07
N LYS A 142 -16.60 15.98 5.06
CA LYS A 142 -17.74 15.81 4.13
C LYS A 142 -19.06 15.47 4.86
N LEU A 143 -18.97 14.77 5.98
CA LEU A 143 -20.12 14.35 6.79
C LEU A 143 -20.42 15.31 7.97
N GLY A 144 -19.72 16.43 8.06
CA GLY A 144 -19.86 17.38 9.17
C GLY A 144 -19.42 16.83 10.52
N LEU A 145 -18.58 15.79 10.53
CA LEU A 145 -18.01 15.24 11.75
C LEU A 145 -16.85 16.12 12.25
N PRO A 146 -16.71 16.30 13.58
CA PRO A 146 -15.60 17.07 14.14
C PRO A 146 -14.26 16.36 13.92
N ASP A 147 -13.18 17.13 13.86
CA ASP A 147 -11.84 16.57 13.91
C ASP A 147 -11.65 15.80 15.22
N GLY A 148 -11.21 14.56 15.09
CA GLY A 148 -10.93 13.71 16.24
C GLY A 148 -9.48 13.80 16.71
N PRO A 149 -9.20 13.29 17.91
CA PRO A 149 -7.84 13.22 18.42
C PRO A 149 -7.00 12.32 17.49
N SER A 150 -5.73 12.70 17.29
CA SER A 150 -4.83 11.92 16.46
C SER A 150 -3.44 11.77 17.07
N ALA A 151 -2.79 10.66 16.74
CA ALA A 151 -1.41 10.40 17.12
C ALA A 151 -0.67 9.64 16.01
N THR A 152 0.61 9.95 15.86
CA THR A 152 1.50 9.20 14.99
C THR A 152 2.13 8.02 15.73
N VAL A 153 2.42 6.97 14.97
CA VAL A 153 3.14 5.78 15.43
C VAL A 153 4.32 5.54 14.48
N GLY A 154 5.49 5.29 15.03
CA GLY A 154 6.68 4.93 14.26
C GLY A 154 6.52 3.57 13.55
N ASN A 155 7.32 3.33 12.52
CA ASN A 155 7.21 2.10 11.71
C ASN A 155 7.42 0.82 12.53
N ASN A 156 8.19 0.87 13.61
CA ASN A 156 8.44 -0.25 14.51
C ASN A 156 7.44 -0.36 15.68
N ALA A 157 6.47 0.56 15.74
CA ALA A 157 5.43 0.64 16.76
C ALA A 157 5.95 0.76 18.23
N SER A 158 7.21 1.12 18.45
CA SER A 158 7.80 1.23 19.80
C SER A 158 7.13 2.32 20.66
N ASP A 159 6.48 3.30 20.03
CA ASP A 159 5.76 4.42 20.64
C ASP A 159 4.22 4.24 20.64
N ALA A 160 3.71 3.05 20.30
CA ALA A 160 2.28 2.78 20.20
C ALA A 160 1.53 3.05 21.51
N ALA A 161 2.13 2.70 22.66
CA ALA A 161 1.53 2.95 23.98
C ALA A 161 1.38 4.45 24.27
N ALA A 162 2.38 5.26 23.90
CA ALA A 162 2.32 6.72 24.06
C ALA A 162 1.27 7.35 23.12
N ALA A 163 1.17 6.86 21.89
CA ALA A 163 0.15 7.28 20.93
C ALA A 163 -1.27 6.97 21.43
N ALA A 164 -1.48 5.77 21.98
CA ALA A 164 -2.76 5.37 22.57
C ALA A 164 -3.13 6.24 23.79
N ALA A 165 -2.17 6.49 24.68
CA ALA A 165 -2.39 7.36 25.84
C ALA A 165 -2.77 8.79 25.42
N LYS A 166 -2.09 9.35 24.40
CA LYS A 166 -2.42 10.67 23.84
C LYS A 166 -3.85 10.75 23.33
N ILE A 167 -4.30 9.71 22.61
CA ILE A 167 -5.66 9.64 22.09
C ILE A 167 -6.67 9.51 23.24
N ALA A 168 -6.40 8.68 24.25
CA ALA A 168 -7.27 8.48 25.38
C ALA A 168 -7.45 9.75 26.25
N GLN A 169 -6.40 10.56 26.39
CA GLN A 169 -6.45 11.82 27.14
C GLN A 169 -7.24 12.93 26.46
N ALA A 170 -7.48 12.82 25.18
CA ALA A 170 -8.20 13.82 24.38
C ALA A 170 -9.72 13.55 24.30
N GLN A 171 -10.25 12.76 25.22
CA GLN A 171 -11.68 12.43 25.31
C GLN A 171 -12.54 13.56 25.89
#